data_f861d94e8fc448eab5b68546be687129
#
_entry.id   f861d94e8fc448eab5b68546be687129
#
_cell.length_a   1.000
_cell.length_b   1.000
_cell.length_c   1.000
_cell.angle_alpha   90.00
_cell.angle_beta   90.00
_cell.angle_gamma   90.00
#
_symmetry.space_group_name_H-M   'P 1'
#
loop_
_entity.id
_entity.type
_entity.pdbx_description
1 polymer ?
#
loop_
_entity_poly.entity_id
_entity_poly.type
_entity_poly.pdbx_seq_one_letter_code
_entity_poly.pdbx_strand_id
1 'polypeptide(L)'
;MKLNARHLTVDLYNCKNSQLTDIELIKETLKKSLSLHGASLISLCCEKVGEGHHALMGIWEEGHISLQIYGELRYVAMDIFLCKENAQPEAISKAMRSFFKPDKTKTTLLKRGDFTSAKEIKPKVKTHVAPLRKIHNTGAKVIRILARRNNK
;
A
#
# COMPACT_ATOMS: atom_id res chain seq x y z
N MET A 1 14.84 -17.92 19.76
CA MET A 1 14.07 -17.73 18.51
C MET A 1 14.22 -16.28 18.09
N LYS A 2 14.77 -16.03 16.91
CA LYS A 2 14.93 -14.66 16.41
C LYS A 2 13.67 -14.28 15.63
N LEU A 3 12.84 -13.44 16.22
CA LEU A 3 11.64 -12.96 15.56
C LEU A 3 12.00 -11.79 14.63
N ASN A 4 11.89 -11.98 13.32
CA ASN A 4 12.10 -10.95 12.32
C ASN A 4 10.75 -10.63 11.66
N ALA A 5 10.12 -9.54 12.07
CA ALA A 5 8.90 -9.09 11.46
C ALA A 5 9.13 -7.85 10.59
N ARG A 6 8.39 -7.76 9.47
CA ARG A 6 8.34 -6.60 8.60
C ARG A 6 6.91 -6.09 8.52
N HIS A 7 6.76 -4.81 8.73
CA HIS A 7 5.49 -4.12 8.60
C HIS A 7 5.61 -3.07 7.48
N LEU A 8 4.85 -3.25 6.42
CA LEU A 8 4.80 -2.33 5.28
C LEU A 8 3.47 -1.58 5.32
N THR A 9 3.53 -0.27 5.47
CA THR A 9 2.37 0.60 5.28
C THR A 9 2.41 1.18 3.87
N VAL A 10 1.26 1.24 3.21
CA VAL A 10 1.14 1.65 1.81
C VAL A 10 -0.05 2.57 1.63
N ASP A 11 0.22 3.77 1.16
CA ASP A 11 -0.82 4.73 0.76
C ASP A 11 -0.91 4.74 -0.77
N LEU A 12 -2.08 4.43 -1.31
CA LEU A 12 -2.39 4.46 -2.74
C LEU A 12 -3.32 5.63 -3.03
N TYR A 13 -2.82 6.61 -3.79
CA TYR A 13 -3.55 7.83 -4.09
C TYR A 13 -4.04 7.85 -5.53
N ASN A 14 -5.26 8.35 -5.72
CA ASN A 14 -5.91 8.52 -7.02
C ASN A 14 -5.90 7.22 -7.82
N CYS A 15 -6.46 6.17 -7.21
CA CYS A 15 -6.60 4.86 -7.82
C CYS A 15 -7.50 4.93 -9.05
N LYS A 16 -7.04 4.41 -10.19
CA LYS A 16 -7.73 4.54 -11.49
C LYS A 16 -8.61 3.35 -11.85
N ASN A 17 -8.57 2.27 -11.07
CA ASN A 17 -9.42 1.13 -11.33
C ASN A 17 -10.89 1.52 -11.09
N SER A 18 -11.75 1.35 -12.09
CA SER A 18 -13.19 1.58 -11.98
C SER A 18 -13.89 0.60 -11.01
N GLN A 19 -13.25 -0.55 -10.74
CA GLN A 19 -13.72 -1.59 -9.82
C GLN A 19 -13.13 -1.42 -8.40
N LEU A 20 -12.75 -0.20 -8.04
CA LEU A 20 -12.15 0.13 -6.75
C LEU A 20 -12.99 -0.29 -5.55
N THR A 21 -14.31 -0.37 -5.71
CA THR A 21 -15.26 -0.77 -4.66
C THR A 21 -15.89 -2.14 -4.90
N ASP A 22 -15.41 -2.88 -5.90
CA ASP A 22 -15.82 -4.27 -6.12
C ASP A 22 -15.07 -5.17 -5.13
N ILE A 23 -15.72 -5.39 -3.99
CA ILE A 23 -15.14 -6.09 -2.84
C ILE A 23 -14.83 -7.54 -3.16
N GLU A 24 -15.68 -8.22 -3.93
CA GLU A 24 -15.42 -9.62 -4.27
C GLU A 24 -14.21 -9.75 -5.19
N LEU A 25 -14.05 -8.85 -6.15
CA LEU A 25 -12.88 -8.84 -7.02
C LEU A 25 -11.59 -8.49 -6.25
N ILE A 26 -11.68 -7.60 -5.26
CA ILE A 26 -10.56 -7.28 -4.37
C ILE A 26 -10.16 -8.50 -3.54
N LYS A 27 -11.14 -9.21 -2.96
CA LYS A 27 -10.90 -10.45 -2.21
C LYS A 27 -10.24 -11.52 -3.08
N GLU A 28 -10.73 -11.73 -4.30
CA GLU A 28 -10.14 -12.68 -5.24
C GLU A 28 -8.71 -12.31 -5.63
N THR A 29 -8.46 -11.04 -5.91
CA THR A 29 -7.12 -10.53 -6.24
C THR A 29 -6.17 -10.74 -5.08
N LEU A 30 -6.61 -10.48 -3.85
CA LEU A 30 -5.82 -10.71 -2.65
C LEU A 30 -5.53 -12.20 -2.44
N LYS A 31 -6.54 -13.08 -2.53
CA LYS A 31 -6.36 -14.54 -2.42
C LYS A 31 -5.35 -15.06 -3.43
N LYS A 32 -5.47 -14.65 -4.69
CA LYS A 32 -4.52 -14.98 -5.75
C LYS A 32 -3.09 -14.51 -5.42
N SER A 33 -2.96 -13.28 -5.00
CA SER A 33 -1.66 -12.72 -4.63
C SER A 33 -1.00 -13.50 -3.50
N LEU A 34 -1.73 -13.81 -2.44
CA LEU A 34 -1.22 -14.57 -1.30
C LEU A 34 -0.84 -15.99 -1.69
N SER A 35 -1.67 -16.67 -2.47
CA SER A 35 -1.39 -18.04 -2.96
C SER A 35 -0.11 -18.08 -3.79
N LEU A 36 0.14 -17.10 -4.67
CA LEU A 36 1.36 -17.01 -5.46
C LEU A 36 2.63 -16.83 -4.60
N HIS A 37 2.47 -16.35 -3.38
CA HIS A 37 3.56 -16.19 -2.42
C HIS A 37 3.59 -17.26 -1.34
N GLY A 38 2.85 -18.38 -1.56
CA GLY A 38 2.83 -19.53 -0.68
C GLY A 38 2.08 -19.31 0.64
N ALA A 39 1.23 -18.27 0.72
CA ALA A 39 0.42 -17.98 1.88
C ALA A 39 -1.03 -18.49 1.68
N SER A 40 -1.56 -19.19 2.68
CA SER A 40 -2.95 -19.66 2.71
C SER A 40 -3.75 -18.86 3.72
N LEU A 41 -4.79 -18.18 3.26
CA LEU A 41 -5.68 -17.41 4.14
C LEU A 41 -6.39 -18.33 5.14
N ILE A 42 -6.31 -17.96 6.41
CA ILE A 42 -7.08 -18.56 7.51
C ILE A 42 -8.42 -17.86 7.61
N SER A 43 -8.42 -16.52 7.51
CA SER A 43 -9.62 -15.70 7.60
C SER A 43 -9.54 -14.51 6.66
N LEU A 44 -10.66 -14.13 6.07
CA LEU A 44 -10.82 -12.95 5.27
C LEU A 44 -12.19 -12.33 5.54
N CYS A 45 -12.20 -11.16 6.17
CA CYS A 45 -13.43 -10.41 6.42
C CYS A 45 -13.39 -9.05 5.71
N CYS A 46 -14.58 -8.56 5.40
CA CYS A 46 -14.76 -7.23 4.85
C CYS A 46 -16.06 -6.64 5.36
N GLU A 47 -16.00 -5.41 5.86
CA GLU A 47 -17.14 -4.69 6.39
C GLU A 47 -17.31 -3.36 5.66
N LYS A 48 -18.56 -2.99 5.39
CA LYS A 48 -18.92 -1.64 4.97
C LYS A 48 -18.97 -0.76 6.21
N VAL A 49 -17.97 0.11 6.35
CA VAL A 49 -17.81 0.98 7.54
C VAL A 49 -18.59 2.30 7.37
N GLY A 50 -18.77 2.72 6.14
CA GLY A 50 -19.49 3.95 5.80
C GLY A 50 -19.86 3.99 4.33
N GLU A 51 -20.45 5.10 3.88
CA GLU A 51 -20.73 5.28 2.47
C GLU A 51 -19.43 5.36 1.67
N GLY A 52 -19.31 4.50 0.65
CA GLY A 52 -18.09 4.40 -0.14
C GLY A 52 -16.83 3.95 0.63
N HIS A 53 -16.96 3.54 1.90
CA HIS A 53 -15.85 3.13 2.75
C HIS A 53 -15.99 1.67 3.17
N HIS A 54 -14.98 0.87 2.86
CA HIS A 54 -14.89 -0.54 3.23
C HIS A 54 -13.58 -0.83 3.96
N ALA A 55 -13.67 -1.65 5.01
CA ALA A 55 -12.51 -2.19 5.72
C ALA A 55 -12.40 -3.68 5.43
N LEU A 56 -11.23 -4.14 5.01
CA LEU A 56 -10.93 -5.54 4.75
C LEU A 56 -9.74 -5.98 5.57
N MET A 57 -9.81 -7.19 6.14
CA MET A 57 -8.70 -7.80 6.85
C MET A 57 -8.55 -9.26 6.42
N GLY A 58 -7.34 -9.63 6.03
CA GLY A 58 -6.94 -11.01 5.75
C GLY A 58 -5.87 -11.47 6.74
N ILE A 59 -6.02 -12.69 7.26
CA ILE A 59 -5.12 -13.30 8.25
C ILE A 59 -4.64 -14.64 7.72
N TRP A 60 -3.35 -14.91 7.86
CA TRP A 60 -2.71 -16.21 7.60
C TRP A 60 -1.63 -16.48 8.65
N GLU A 61 -0.99 -17.65 8.58
CA GLU A 61 -0.07 -18.10 9.63
C GLU A 61 1.07 -17.11 9.94
N GLU A 62 1.69 -16.56 8.90
CA GLU A 62 2.86 -15.69 9.10
C GLU A 62 2.51 -14.19 9.25
N GLY A 63 1.21 -13.81 9.10
CA GLY A 63 0.88 -12.38 9.17
C GLY A 63 -0.54 -12.02 8.83
N HIS A 64 -0.72 -10.75 8.50
CA HIS A 64 -2.01 -10.20 8.10
C HIS A 64 -1.85 -9.04 7.12
N ILE A 65 -2.95 -8.73 6.46
CA ILE A 65 -3.13 -7.52 5.66
C ILE A 65 -4.41 -6.83 6.07
N SER A 66 -4.38 -5.50 6.16
CA SER A 66 -5.58 -4.68 6.24
C SER A 66 -5.66 -3.71 5.07
N LEU A 67 -6.88 -3.44 4.62
CA LEU A 67 -7.19 -2.44 3.60
C LEU A 67 -8.29 -1.53 4.12
N GLN A 68 -8.09 -0.23 4.01
CA GLN A 68 -9.12 0.79 4.16
C GLN A 68 -9.36 1.40 2.79
N ILE A 69 -10.54 1.17 2.21
CA ILE A 69 -10.87 1.53 0.83
C ILE A 69 -11.87 2.68 0.85
N TYR A 70 -11.46 3.84 0.37
CA TYR A 70 -12.27 5.05 0.27
C TYR A 70 -12.60 5.31 -1.21
N GLY A 71 -13.77 4.84 -1.66
CA GLY A 71 -14.16 4.87 -3.07
C GLY A 71 -14.22 6.27 -3.65
N GLU A 72 -14.89 7.21 -2.98
CA GLU A 72 -15.02 8.60 -3.43
C GLU A 72 -13.68 9.34 -3.48
N LEU A 73 -12.81 9.10 -2.51
CA LEU A 73 -11.47 9.69 -2.46
C LEU A 73 -10.48 9.00 -3.41
N ARG A 74 -10.88 7.86 -4.00
CA ARG A 74 -10.00 7.01 -4.81
C ARG A 74 -8.69 6.72 -4.10
N TYR A 75 -8.80 6.45 -2.79
CA TYR A 75 -7.69 6.24 -1.89
C TYR A 75 -7.80 4.89 -1.20
N VAL A 76 -6.67 4.22 -1.07
CA VAL A 76 -6.56 2.97 -0.30
C VAL A 76 -5.37 3.08 0.64
N ALA A 77 -5.63 2.89 1.93
CA ALA A 77 -4.59 2.63 2.91
C ALA A 77 -4.46 1.11 3.09
N MET A 78 -3.23 0.61 3.05
CA MET A 78 -2.95 -0.82 3.17
C MET A 78 -1.80 -1.04 4.14
N ASP A 79 -1.98 -1.98 5.05
CA ASP A 79 -0.96 -2.42 6.00
C ASP A 79 -0.71 -3.91 5.81
N ILE A 80 0.56 -4.30 5.67
CA ILE A 80 0.98 -5.69 5.53
C ILE A 80 2.00 -6.00 6.61
N PHE A 81 1.65 -6.89 7.52
CA PHE A 81 2.56 -7.39 8.55
C PHE A 81 2.93 -8.83 8.25
N LEU A 82 4.22 -9.12 8.21
CA LEU A 82 4.76 -10.47 8.03
C LEU A 82 5.81 -10.76 9.10
N CYS A 83 5.64 -11.91 9.76
CA CYS A 83 6.55 -12.43 10.76
C CYS A 83 7.17 -13.74 10.27
N LYS A 84 8.05 -13.63 9.27
CA LYS A 84 8.72 -14.74 8.61
C LYS A 84 10.15 -14.35 8.26
N GLU A 85 11.06 -15.30 8.30
CA GLU A 85 12.41 -15.08 7.80
C GLU A 85 12.36 -14.75 6.29
N ASN A 86 13.11 -13.73 5.89
CA ASN A 86 13.12 -13.22 4.51
C ASN A 86 11.73 -12.76 3.98
N ALA A 87 10.83 -12.32 4.87
CA ALA A 87 9.54 -11.80 4.49
C ALA A 87 9.64 -10.67 3.46
N GLN A 88 8.81 -10.73 2.43
CA GLN A 88 8.74 -9.74 1.34
C GLN A 88 7.33 -9.16 1.22
N PRO A 89 6.88 -8.30 2.14
CA PRO A 89 5.55 -7.69 2.07
C PRO A 89 5.38 -6.82 0.81
N GLU A 90 6.48 -6.38 0.22
CA GLU A 90 6.50 -5.60 -1.03
C GLU A 90 5.92 -6.38 -2.21
N ALA A 91 6.05 -7.70 -2.24
CA ALA A 91 5.51 -8.54 -3.32
C ALA A 91 3.97 -8.54 -3.31
N ILE A 92 3.35 -8.69 -2.15
CA ILE A 92 1.89 -8.59 -1.96
C ILE A 92 1.42 -7.18 -2.33
N SER A 93 2.12 -6.16 -1.82
CA SER A 93 1.84 -4.75 -2.13
C SER A 93 1.88 -4.47 -3.63
N LYS A 94 2.83 -5.06 -4.37
CA LYS A 94 2.95 -4.89 -5.82
C LYS A 94 1.72 -5.41 -6.56
N ALA A 95 1.19 -6.58 -6.18
CA ALA A 95 0.01 -7.15 -6.80
C ALA A 95 -1.22 -6.27 -6.56
N MET A 96 -1.45 -5.84 -5.32
CA MET A 96 -2.57 -4.95 -4.98
C MET A 96 -2.44 -3.58 -5.67
N ARG A 97 -1.25 -3.03 -5.76
CA ARG A 97 -0.99 -1.78 -6.50
C ARG A 97 -1.28 -1.93 -7.99
N SER A 98 -0.98 -3.07 -8.59
CA SER A 98 -1.32 -3.36 -10.00
C SER A 98 -2.82 -3.41 -10.22
N PHE A 99 -3.58 -3.90 -9.25
CA PHE A 99 -5.04 -3.89 -9.28
C PHE A 99 -5.60 -2.47 -9.13
N PHE A 100 -5.21 -1.74 -8.12
CA PHE A 100 -5.77 -0.41 -7.81
C PHE A 100 -5.31 0.70 -8.77
N LYS A 101 -4.18 0.54 -9.44
CA LYS A 101 -3.60 1.49 -10.42
C LYS A 101 -3.49 2.92 -9.89
N PRO A 102 -2.78 3.16 -8.77
CA PRO A 102 -2.65 4.49 -8.21
C PRO A 102 -1.73 5.39 -9.04
N ASP A 103 -2.00 6.70 -9.05
CA ASP A 103 -1.07 7.69 -9.62
C ASP A 103 0.16 7.93 -8.74
N LYS A 104 -0.01 7.78 -7.43
CA LYS A 104 1.05 7.95 -6.45
C LYS A 104 0.94 6.87 -5.39
N THR A 105 2.07 6.30 -5.02
CA THR A 105 2.21 5.34 -3.92
C THR A 105 3.25 5.86 -2.95
N LYS A 106 2.94 5.85 -1.66
CA LYS A 106 3.89 6.07 -0.57
C LYS A 106 3.98 4.80 0.25
N THR A 107 5.18 4.31 0.50
CA THR A 107 5.42 3.12 1.31
C THR A 107 6.36 3.43 2.45
N THR A 108 6.09 2.85 3.62
CA THR A 108 6.97 2.90 4.77
C THR A 108 7.20 1.49 5.27
N LEU A 109 8.46 1.06 5.30
CA LEU A 109 8.86 -0.25 5.79
C LEU A 109 9.48 -0.11 7.18
N LEU A 110 8.88 -0.82 8.14
CA LEU A 110 9.36 -0.95 9.50
C LEU A 110 9.86 -2.39 9.73
N LYS A 111 11.01 -2.52 10.36
CA LYS A 111 11.45 -3.79 10.94
C LYS A 111 11.00 -3.86 12.39
N ARG A 112 10.46 -4.99 12.80
CA ARG A 112 9.91 -5.20 14.14
C ARG A 112 10.41 -6.52 14.74
N GLY A 113 10.34 -6.64 16.07
CA GLY A 113 10.69 -7.89 16.75
C GLY A 113 12.18 -8.16 16.86
N ASP A 114 13.05 -7.20 16.65
CA ASP A 114 14.48 -7.33 16.92
C ASP A 114 14.74 -6.95 18.39
N PHE A 115 14.79 -7.98 19.24
CA PHE A 115 15.08 -7.82 20.67
C PHE A 115 16.58 -7.67 20.98
N THR A 116 17.44 -7.75 19.97
CA THR A 116 18.91 -7.75 20.15
C THR A 116 19.56 -6.43 19.79
N SER A 117 18.85 -5.54 19.10
CA SER A 117 19.36 -4.24 18.67
C SER A 117 19.06 -3.16 19.69
N ALA A 118 20.11 -2.58 20.25
CA ALA A 118 20.01 -1.37 21.09
C ALA A 118 19.76 -0.08 20.28
N LYS A 119 19.79 -0.15 18.95
CA LYS A 119 19.60 1.01 18.05
C LYS A 119 18.21 0.97 17.42
N GLU A 120 17.48 2.07 17.53
CA GLU A 120 16.25 2.27 16.79
C GLU A 120 16.51 2.17 15.28
N ILE A 121 15.80 1.25 14.62
CA ILE A 121 15.88 1.10 13.16
C ILE A 121 14.91 2.11 12.54
N LYS A 122 15.44 3.15 11.90
CA LYS A 122 14.63 4.17 11.22
C LYS A 122 13.80 3.55 10.10
N PRO A 123 12.51 3.93 9.98
CA PRO A 123 11.65 3.49 8.90
C PRO A 123 12.20 3.87 7.52
N LYS A 124 12.07 2.98 6.55
CA LYS A 124 12.42 3.26 5.14
C LYS A 124 11.18 3.76 4.41
N VAL A 125 11.17 5.02 4.00
CA VAL A 125 10.08 5.64 3.24
C VAL A 125 10.44 5.72 1.76
N LYS A 126 9.52 5.26 0.90
CA LYS A 126 9.64 5.37 -0.57
C LYS A 126 8.37 6.00 -1.13
N THR A 127 8.53 6.91 -2.09
CA THR A 127 7.41 7.49 -2.84
C THR A 127 7.59 7.21 -4.32
N HIS A 128 6.57 6.62 -4.94
CA HIS A 128 6.50 6.38 -6.36
C HIS A 128 5.35 7.20 -6.95
N VAL A 129 5.62 7.89 -8.06
CA VAL A 129 4.63 8.70 -8.79
C VAL A 129 4.60 8.19 -10.22
N ALA A 130 3.40 7.96 -10.75
CA ALA A 130 3.22 7.52 -12.14
C ALA A 130 3.80 8.55 -13.12
N PRO A 131 4.32 8.11 -14.29
CA PRO A 131 5.03 8.98 -15.24
C PRO A 131 4.25 10.22 -15.64
N LEU A 132 2.97 10.09 -15.96
CA LEU A 132 2.11 11.22 -16.35
C LEU A 132 1.99 12.29 -15.27
N ARG A 133 1.91 11.87 -14.00
CA ARG A 133 1.87 12.81 -12.87
C ARG A 133 3.22 13.49 -12.65
N LYS A 134 4.33 12.82 -12.92
CA LYS A 134 5.66 13.43 -12.89
C LYS A 134 5.76 14.58 -13.89
N ILE A 135 5.29 14.38 -15.12
CA ILE A 135 5.29 15.39 -16.19
C ILE A 135 4.43 16.59 -15.77
N HIS A 136 3.21 16.35 -15.30
CA HIS A 136 2.31 17.41 -14.82
C HIS A 136 2.91 18.22 -13.67
N ASN A 137 3.50 17.56 -12.68
CA ASN A 137 4.14 18.22 -11.54
C ASN A 137 5.37 19.04 -11.95
N THR A 138 6.14 18.56 -12.92
CA THR A 138 7.30 19.28 -13.47
C THR A 138 6.84 20.49 -14.25
N GLY A 139 5.82 20.37 -15.12
CA GLY A 139 5.24 21.49 -15.84
C GLY A 139 4.69 22.57 -14.92
N ALA A 140 3.96 22.21 -13.89
CA ALA A 140 3.44 23.16 -12.89
C ALA A 140 4.57 23.91 -12.12
N LYS A 141 5.69 23.23 -11.84
CA LYS A 141 6.87 23.88 -11.22
C LYS A 141 7.51 24.88 -12.17
N VAL A 142 7.68 24.53 -13.45
CA VAL A 142 8.25 25.42 -14.47
C VAL A 142 7.37 26.66 -14.63
N ILE A 143 6.07 26.51 -14.76
CA ILE A 143 5.12 27.62 -14.87
C ILE A 143 5.23 28.56 -13.67
N ARG A 144 5.29 28.02 -12.44
CA ARG A 144 5.44 28.83 -11.22
C ARG A 144 6.77 29.61 -11.19
N ILE A 145 7.85 29.03 -11.67
CA ILE A 145 9.16 29.70 -11.74
C ILE A 145 9.12 30.84 -12.76
N LEU A 146 8.53 30.59 -13.95
CA LEU A 146 8.38 31.61 -14.98
C LEU A 146 7.48 32.77 -14.54
N ALA A 147 6.34 32.46 -13.90
CA ALA A 147 5.44 33.49 -13.36
C ALA A 147 6.11 34.39 -12.31
N ARG A 148 7.00 33.82 -11.46
CA ARG A 148 7.76 34.62 -10.49
C ARG A 148 8.82 35.52 -11.12
N ARG A 149 9.37 35.15 -12.31
CA ARG A 149 10.35 35.99 -13.03
C ARG A 149 9.70 37.19 -13.73
N ASN A 150 8.44 37.05 -14.17
CA ASN A 150 7.73 38.14 -14.85
C ASN A 150 7.11 39.16 -13.92
N ASN A 151 7.13 38.93 -12.59
CA ASN A 151 6.64 39.87 -11.57
C ASN A 151 7.79 40.61 -10.86
N LYS A 152 8.97 40.66 -11.43
CA LYS A 152 10.09 41.53 -11.05
C LYS A 152 10.42 42.44 -12.22
#